data_d2094ae83bfd1c44412940d872b50005
#
_entry.id   d2094ae83bfd1c44412940d872b50005
#
_cell.length_a   1.000
_cell.length_b   1.000
_cell.length_c   1.000
_cell.angle_alpha   90.00
_cell.angle_beta   90.00
_cell.angle_gamma   90.00
#
_symmetry.space_group_name_H-M   'P 1'
#
loop_
_entity.id
_entity.type
_entity.pdbx_description
1 polymer ?
#
loop_
_entity_poly.entity_id
_entity_poly.type
_entity_poly.pdbx_seq_one_letter_code
_entity_poly.pdbx_strand_id
1 'polypeptide(L)'
;MRAAEIFIETPHCIFASTRDPDIRAQAGLPEGVLPGSGAIVPIAHRTSVFELTPAEWADTRDLLLQARMALDDLLAPDGYLLGWNQGGVLHPHMHVIPRFDDEPLSDRWLRSAINVPENRRPDPWAPGSGRELRGVR
;
A
#
# COMPACT_ATOMS: atom_id res chain seq x y z
N MET A 1 24.04 2.51 -2.44
CA MET A 1 23.46 2.40 -1.08
C MET A 1 22.27 1.44 -1.13
N ARG A 2 22.17 0.59 -0.15
CA ARG A 2 21.08 -0.34 -0.08
C ARG A 2 19.88 0.30 0.62
N ALA A 3 18.87 0.69 -0.15
CA ALA A 3 17.70 1.36 0.39
C ALA A 3 16.62 0.38 0.88
N ALA A 4 16.53 -0.80 0.27
CA ALA A 4 15.49 -1.77 0.58
C ALA A 4 16.01 -3.20 0.49
N GLU A 5 15.39 -4.07 1.26
CA GLU A 5 15.59 -5.51 1.20
C GLU A 5 14.49 -6.10 0.32
N ILE A 6 14.88 -6.82 -0.72
CA ILE A 6 13.95 -7.44 -1.67
C ILE A 6 13.62 -8.83 -1.19
N PHE A 7 12.34 -9.12 -1.00
CA PHE A 7 11.86 -10.43 -0.54
C PHE A 7 11.45 -11.33 -1.70
N ILE A 8 10.74 -10.77 -2.66
CA ILE A 8 10.23 -11.50 -3.83
C ILE A 8 10.37 -10.59 -5.04
N GLU A 9 10.67 -11.17 -6.19
CA GLU A 9 10.88 -10.43 -7.43
C GLU A 9 10.16 -11.12 -8.59
N THR A 10 9.61 -10.32 -9.47
CA THR A 10 9.05 -10.73 -10.75
C THR A 10 9.73 -9.93 -11.86
N PRO A 11 9.49 -10.20 -13.15
CA PRO A 11 10.12 -9.43 -14.22
C PRO A 11 9.88 -7.92 -14.17
N HIS A 12 8.75 -7.48 -13.63
CA HIS A 12 8.39 -6.05 -13.66
C HIS A 12 8.24 -5.39 -12.29
N CYS A 13 8.19 -6.17 -11.21
CA CYS A 13 7.95 -5.63 -9.87
C CYS A 13 8.80 -6.34 -8.81
N ILE A 14 8.91 -5.69 -7.65
CA ILE A 14 9.53 -6.29 -6.47
C ILE A 14 8.60 -6.12 -5.26
N PHE A 15 8.67 -7.07 -4.32
CA PHE A 15 8.13 -6.90 -2.98
C PHE A 15 9.31 -6.68 -2.03
N ALA A 16 9.37 -5.51 -1.41
CA ALA A 16 10.53 -5.06 -0.66
C ALA A 16 10.13 -4.24 0.57
N SER A 17 11.08 -4.09 1.48
CA SER A 17 10.91 -3.22 2.64
C SER A 17 12.24 -2.58 3.02
N THR A 18 12.20 -1.30 3.40
CA THR A 18 13.34 -0.62 3.98
C THR A 18 13.43 -0.97 5.46
N ARG A 19 14.49 -1.63 5.84
CA ARG A 19 14.72 -2.06 7.23
C ARG A 19 15.89 -1.34 7.89
N ASP A 20 16.63 -0.54 7.14
CA ASP A 20 17.73 0.23 7.69
C ASP A 20 17.19 1.29 8.67
N PRO A 21 17.62 1.27 9.95
CA PRO A 21 17.11 2.19 10.96
C PRO A 21 17.38 3.67 10.63
N ASP A 22 18.52 3.97 10.02
CA ASP A 22 18.89 5.35 9.69
C ASP A 22 18.02 5.89 8.57
N ILE A 23 17.77 5.10 7.54
CA ILE A 23 16.88 5.48 6.43
C ILE A 23 15.45 5.68 6.95
N ARG A 24 14.98 4.79 7.82
CA ARG A 24 13.67 4.91 8.42
C ARG A 24 13.52 6.17 9.28
N ALA A 25 14.53 6.47 10.09
CA ALA A 25 14.55 7.68 10.91
C ALA A 25 14.55 8.95 10.06
N GLN A 26 15.31 9.00 8.97
CA GLN A 26 15.31 10.12 8.02
C GLN A 26 13.95 10.33 7.35
N ALA A 27 13.20 9.26 7.15
CA ALA A 27 11.84 9.30 6.61
C ALA A 27 10.78 9.65 7.67
N GLY A 28 11.17 9.86 8.93
CA GLY A 28 10.26 10.17 10.02
C GLY A 28 9.43 8.97 10.50
N LEU A 29 9.88 7.76 10.22
CA LEU A 29 9.18 6.54 10.62
C LEU A 29 9.51 6.18 12.08
N PRO A 30 8.55 5.62 12.83
CA PRO A 30 8.81 5.11 14.18
C PRO A 30 9.86 4.00 14.18
N GLU A 31 10.47 3.78 15.34
CA GLU A 31 11.36 2.63 15.54
C GLU A 31 10.62 1.31 15.33
N GLY A 32 11.36 0.32 14.87
CA GLY A 32 10.82 -0.99 14.58
C GLY A 32 10.09 -1.06 13.25
N VAL A 33 9.54 -2.22 12.96
CA VAL A 33 8.77 -2.49 11.75
C VAL A 33 7.47 -3.19 12.12
N LEU A 34 6.44 -2.97 11.34
CA LEU A 34 5.24 -3.77 11.43
C LEU A 34 5.59 -5.17 10.88
N PRO A 35 5.35 -6.24 11.64
CA PRO A 35 5.78 -7.58 11.23
C PRO A 35 5.27 -7.95 9.83
N GLY A 36 6.20 -8.35 8.96
CA GLY A 36 5.88 -8.78 7.60
C GLY A 36 5.53 -7.67 6.62
N SER A 37 5.51 -6.42 7.06
CA SER A 37 5.15 -5.30 6.19
C SER A 37 6.16 -5.07 5.07
N GLY A 38 5.67 -4.65 3.92
CA GLY A 38 6.48 -4.31 2.78
C GLY A 38 5.66 -3.55 1.73
N ALA A 39 6.27 -3.32 0.60
CA ALA A 39 5.62 -2.66 -0.52
C ALA A 39 5.91 -3.37 -1.83
N ILE A 40 4.92 -3.43 -2.70
CA ILE A 40 5.08 -3.89 -4.07
C ILE A 40 5.37 -2.66 -4.92
N VAL A 41 6.49 -2.69 -5.63
CA VAL A 41 7.03 -1.54 -6.37
C VAL A 41 7.36 -1.97 -7.78
N PRO A 42 6.97 -1.20 -8.82
CA PRO A 42 7.45 -1.48 -10.18
C PRO A 42 8.97 -1.21 -10.26
N ILE A 43 9.66 -2.04 -11.03
CA ILE A 43 11.12 -1.88 -11.26
C ILE A 43 11.37 -0.67 -12.14
N ALA A 44 10.53 -0.46 -13.16
CA ALA A 44 10.61 0.71 -14.02
C ALA A 44 10.26 1.98 -13.24
N HIS A 45 10.94 3.09 -13.56
CA HIS A 45 10.61 4.37 -12.96
C HIS A 45 9.23 4.84 -13.44
N ARG A 46 8.29 4.97 -12.50
CA ARG A 46 6.96 5.53 -12.71
C ARG A 46 6.73 6.64 -11.69
N THR A 47 5.97 7.64 -12.08
CA THR A 47 5.62 8.75 -11.18
C THR A 47 4.20 8.66 -10.68
N SER A 48 3.39 7.77 -11.25
CA SER A 48 1.99 7.61 -10.90
C SER A 48 1.56 6.15 -11.03
N VAL A 49 0.70 5.71 -10.11
CA VAL A 49 0.06 4.39 -10.20
C VAL A 49 -0.75 4.26 -11.49
N PHE A 50 -1.25 5.37 -12.01
CA PHE A 50 -2.05 5.38 -13.25
C PHE A 50 -1.20 5.13 -14.50
N GLU A 51 0.12 5.20 -14.40
CA GLU A 51 1.05 4.92 -15.50
C GLU A 51 1.46 3.45 -15.60
N LEU A 52 1.09 2.63 -14.62
CA LEU A 52 1.46 1.23 -14.62
C LEU A 52 0.95 0.52 -15.87
N THR A 53 1.84 -0.24 -16.51
CA THR A 53 1.48 -1.06 -17.67
C THR A 53 0.63 -2.27 -17.26
N PRO A 54 -0.10 -2.89 -18.19
CA PRO A 54 -0.80 -4.14 -17.90
C PRO A 54 0.12 -5.24 -17.35
N ALA A 55 1.36 -5.32 -17.82
CA ALA A 55 2.35 -6.28 -17.31
C ALA A 55 2.73 -5.97 -15.86
N GLU A 56 2.91 -4.70 -15.51
CA GLU A 56 3.18 -4.27 -14.14
C GLU A 56 1.98 -4.56 -13.21
N TRP A 57 0.76 -4.35 -13.68
CA TRP A 57 -0.44 -4.72 -12.93
C TRP A 57 -0.54 -6.22 -12.70
N ALA A 58 -0.25 -7.03 -13.72
CA ALA A 58 -0.24 -8.48 -13.61
C ALA A 58 0.80 -8.95 -12.58
N ASP A 59 2.01 -8.40 -12.64
CA ASP A 59 3.08 -8.73 -11.70
C ASP A 59 2.76 -8.26 -10.28
N THR A 60 2.12 -7.10 -10.13
CA THR A 60 1.64 -6.63 -8.83
C THR A 60 0.67 -7.64 -8.20
N ARG A 61 -0.26 -8.14 -8.99
CA ARG A 61 -1.20 -9.18 -8.52
C ARG A 61 -0.47 -10.46 -8.15
N ASP A 62 0.46 -10.92 -8.97
CA ASP A 62 1.22 -12.13 -8.70
C ASP A 62 2.04 -12.01 -7.43
N LEU A 63 2.72 -10.87 -7.23
CA LEU A 63 3.49 -10.60 -6.02
C LEU A 63 2.60 -10.53 -4.78
N LEU A 64 1.43 -9.91 -4.90
CA LEU A 64 0.48 -9.85 -3.79
C LEU A 64 0.06 -11.25 -3.35
N LEU A 65 -0.24 -12.14 -4.29
CA LEU A 65 -0.62 -13.51 -3.98
C LEU A 65 0.54 -14.30 -3.37
N GLN A 66 1.74 -14.14 -3.89
CA GLN A 66 2.94 -14.79 -3.33
C GLN A 66 3.27 -14.28 -1.94
N ALA A 67 3.20 -12.96 -1.74
CA ALA A 67 3.41 -12.34 -0.44
C ALA A 67 2.39 -12.85 0.58
N ARG A 68 1.12 -12.91 0.20
CA ARG A 68 0.06 -13.44 1.07
C ARG A 68 0.34 -14.89 1.49
N MET A 69 0.71 -15.74 0.55
CA MET A 69 1.01 -17.16 0.86
C MET A 69 2.16 -17.25 1.87
N ALA A 70 3.22 -16.51 1.64
CA ALA A 70 4.38 -16.50 2.54
C ALA A 70 4.02 -15.94 3.92
N LEU A 71 3.29 -14.84 3.97
CA LEU A 71 2.93 -14.19 5.24
C LEU A 71 1.89 -14.97 6.03
N ASP A 72 0.93 -15.61 5.36
CA ASP A 72 -0.02 -16.51 6.02
C ASP A 72 0.71 -17.68 6.70
N ASP A 73 1.72 -18.23 6.03
CA ASP A 73 2.52 -19.34 6.56
C ASP A 73 3.41 -18.89 7.72
N LEU A 74 4.05 -17.73 7.61
CA LEU A 74 5.01 -17.23 8.59
C LEU A 74 4.35 -16.61 9.83
N LEU A 75 3.24 -15.92 9.68
CA LEU A 75 2.67 -15.06 10.72
C LEU A 75 1.21 -15.38 11.04
N ALA A 76 0.50 -16.06 10.17
CA ALA A 76 -0.94 -16.32 10.30
C ALA A 76 -1.72 -15.07 10.72
N PRO A 77 -1.63 -13.96 9.96
CA PRO A 77 -2.32 -12.72 10.33
C PRO A 77 -3.84 -12.87 10.23
N ASP A 78 -4.56 -12.03 10.95
CA ASP A 78 -6.02 -11.98 10.89
C ASP A 78 -6.55 -11.27 9.65
N GLY A 79 -5.72 -10.44 9.03
CA GLY A 79 -6.06 -9.74 7.80
C GLY A 79 -4.88 -8.95 7.24
N TYR A 80 -5.18 -8.13 6.24
CA TYR A 80 -4.17 -7.30 5.58
C TYR A 80 -4.72 -5.91 5.35
N LEU A 81 -3.86 -4.91 5.49
CA LEU A 81 -4.09 -3.58 4.95
C LEU A 81 -3.33 -3.49 3.62
N LEU A 82 -4.04 -3.20 2.56
CA LEU A 82 -3.49 -3.04 1.21
C LEU A 82 -3.84 -1.64 0.71
N GLY A 83 -2.88 -0.95 0.12
CA GLY A 83 -3.22 0.36 -0.40
C GLY A 83 -2.08 1.09 -1.08
N TRP A 84 -2.48 2.03 -1.92
CA TRP A 84 -1.62 2.95 -2.64
C TRP A 84 -1.82 4.36 -2.09
N ASN A 85 -0.73 5.13 -2.01
CA ASN A 85 -0.81 6.57 -1.91
C ASN A 85 -0.49 7.18 -3.28
N GLN A 86 -1.41 7.94 -3.83
CA GLN A 86 -1.20 8.68 -5.06
C GLN A 86 -1.22 10.17 -4.75
N GLY A 87 -0.18 10.87 -5.20
CA GLY A 87 0.06 12.26 -4.84
C GLY A 87 1.01 12.39 -3.64
N GLY A 88 1.99 13.28 -3.73
CA GLY A 88 2.98 13.49 -2.69
C GLY A 88 4.01 12.38 -2.53
N VAL A 89 4.04 11.40 -3.43
CA VAL A 89 5.04 10.34 -3.45
C VAL A 89 5.80 10.36 -4.77
N LEU A 90 7.09 10.03 -4.69
CA LEU A 90 7.98 10.08 -5.86
C LEU A 90 7.91 8.81 -6.71
N HIS A 91 7.42 7.72 -6.16
CA HIS A 91 7.41 6.42 -6.80
C HIS A 91 6.21 5.62 -6.30
N PRO A 92 5.33 5.12 -7.19
CA PRO A 92 4.15 4.39 -6.76
C PRO A 92 4.54 3.09 -6.10
N HIS A 93 3.89 2.78 -5.00
CA HIS A 93 4.08 1.53 -4.27
C HIS A 93 2.81 1.13 -3.55
N MET A 94 2.50 -0.17 -3.58
CA MET A 94 1.37 -0.71 -2.85
C MET A 94 1.86 -1.25 -1.51
N HIS A 95 1.37 -0.67 -0.42
CA HIS A 95 1.62 -1.20 0.91
C HIS A 95 0.94 -2.54 1.10
N VAL A 96 1.66 -3.49 1.69
CA VAL A 96 1.14 -4.78 2.12
C VAL A 96 1.49 -4.93 3.59
N ILE A 97 0.50 -4.81 4.46
CA ILE A 97 0.70 -4.79 5.90
C ILE A 97 -0.19 -5.87 6.54
N PRO A 98 0.40 -6.95 7.07
CA PRO A 98 -0.36 -7.91 7.87
C PRO A 98 -0.95 -7.26 9.11
N ARG A 99 -2.18 -7.57 9.42
CA ARG A 99 -2.88 -7.02 10.58
C ARG A 99 -3.32 -8.12 11.53
N PHE A 100 -3.33 -7.78 12.82
CA PHE A 100 -3.68 -8.70 13.90
C PHE A 100 -4.79 -8.09 14.75
N ASP A 101 -5.72 -8.91 15.20
CA ASP A 101 -6.90 -8.44 15.94
C ASP A 101 -6.56 -7.82 17.30
N ASP A 102 -5.39 -8.17 17.86
CA ASP A 102 -4.89 -7.63 19.13
C ASP A 102 -4.22 -6.26 18.99
N GLU A 103 -4.10 -5.73 17.78
CA GLU A 103 -3.49 -4.42 17.55
C GLU A 103 -4.41 -3.27 18.00
N PRO A 104 -3.83 -2.16 18.50
CA PRO A 104 -4.61 -0.95 18.79
C PRO A 104 -5.34 -0.44 17.56
N LEU A 105 -6.61 -0.09 17.71
CA LEU A 105 -7.45 0.42 16.62
C LEU A 105 -6.92 1.73 16.04
N SER A 106 -6.24 2.54 16.86
CA SER A 106 -5.66 3.81 16.44
C SER A 106 -4.59 3.67 15.36
N ASP A 107 -3.96 2.49 15.24
CA ASP A 107 -2.90 2.24 14.29
C ASP A 107 -3.41 1.77 12.91
N ARG A 108 -4.73 1.70 12.75
CA ARG A 108 -5.36 1.23 11.51
C ARG A 108 -5.75 2.41 10.64
N TRP A 109 -4.94 2.71 9.65
CA TRP A 109 -5.08 3.87 8.76
C TRP A 109 -6.48 4.05 8.18
N LEU A 110 -7.02 2.98 7.60
CA LEU A 110 -8.31 3.05 6.93
C LEU A 110 -9.43 3.44 7.91
N ARG A 111 -9.39 2.86 9.10
CA ARG A 111 -10.37 3.17 10.14
C ARG A 111 -10.26 4.63 10.59
N SER A 112 -9.04 5.12 10.79
CA SER A 112 -8.82 6.53 11.15
C SER A 112 -9.34 7.45 10.06
N ALA A 113 -9.03 7.17 8.80
CA ALA A 113 -9.49 7.97 7.67
C ALA A 113 -11.01 8.02 7.57
N ILE A 114 -11.68 6.89 7.82
CA ILE A 114 -13.14 6.79 7.75
C ILE A 114 -13.81 7.52 8.92
N ASN A 115 -13.23 7.46 10.12
CA ASN A 115 -13.87 7.92 11.35
C ASN A 115 -13.55 9.37 11.73
N VAL A 116 -12.65 10.06 11.03
CA VAL A 116 -12.32 11.46 11.29
C VAL A 116 -13.39 12.36 10.66
N PRO A 117 -14.17 13.12 11.48
CA PRO A 117 -15.25 13.96 10.93
C PRO A 117 -14.76 15.01 9.94
N GLU A 118 -13.57 15.55 10.15
CA GLU A 118 -12.97 16.58 9.31
C GLU A 118 -12.69 16.10 7.88
N ASN A 119 -12.63 14.78 7.68
CA ASN A 119 -12.47 14.20 6.34
C ASN A 119 -13.77 14.18 5.55
N ARG A 120 -14.90 14.45 6.19
CA ARG A 120 -16.19 14.46 5.52
C ARG A 120 -16.31 15.66 4.59
N ARG A 121 -16.81 15.40 3.40
CA ARG A 121 -17.07 16.38 2.36
C ARG A 121 -18.45 16.12 1.77
N PRO A 122 -19.09 17.10 1.13
CA PRO A 122 -20.31 16.82 0.38
C PRO A 122 -20.08 15.70 -0.64
N ASP A 123 -21.02 14.78 -0.69
CA ASP A 123 -20.93 13.64 -1.59
C ASP A 123 -21.16 14.08 -3.03
N PRO A 124 -20.15 14.00 -3.94
CA PRO A 124 -20.31 14.39 -5.33
C PRO A 124 -21.23 13.46 -6.12
N TRP A 125 -21.52 12.27 -5.58
CA TRP A 125 -22.37 11.28 -6.24
C TRP A 125 -23.81 11.33 -5.76
N ALA A 126 -24.11 12.19 -4.78
CA ALA A 126 -25.46 12.29 -4.24
C ALA A 126 -26.44 12.78 -5.30
N PRO A 127 -27.69 12.26 -5.29
CA PRO A 127 -28.73 12.78 -6.18
C PRO A 127 -28.92 14.30 -5.97
N GLY A 128 -28.99 15.06 -7.06
CA GLY A 128 -29.13 16.50 -7.01
C GLY A 128 -27.85 17.30 -6.76
N SER A 129 -26.68 16.64 -6.74
CA SER A 129 -25.39 17.32 -6.59
C SER A 129 -25.00 18.17 -7.82
N GLY A 130 -25.70 18.03 -8.93
CA GLY A 130 -25.38 18.70 -10.20
C GLY A 130 -24.26 18.01 -10.98
N ARG A 131 -23.80 16.87 -10.56
CA ARG A 131 -22.75 16.09 -11.24
C ARG A 131 -23.32 14.83 -11.85
N GLU A 132 -22.91 14.55 -13.07
CA GLU A 132 -23.24 13.32 -13.76
C GLU A 132 -22.01 12.45 -13.94
N LEU A 133 -22.20 11.13 -13.81
CA LEU A 133 -21.15 10.15 -14.07
C LEU A 133 -21.05 9.91 -15.55
N ARG A 134 -20.07 10.53 -16.20
CA ARG A 134 -19.82 10.34 -17.62
C ARG A 134 -19.03 9.08 -17.87
N GLY A 135 -19.47 8.26 -18.84
CA GLY A 135 -18.79 7.06 -19.27
C GLY A 135 -19.01 5.86 -18.35
N VAL A 136 -19.79 6.00 -17.28
CA VAL A 136 -20.19 4.89 -16.42
C VAL A 136 -21.53 4.37 -16.89
N ARG A 137 -21.61 3.08 -17.18
CA ARG A 137 -22.81 2.41 -17.65
C ARG A 137 -23.07 1.14 -16.84
#